data_0c4aca6f857847e49ea53fec6d3820db
#
_entry.id   0c4aca6f857847e49ea53fec6d3820db
#
_cell.length_a   1.000
_cell.length_b   1.000
_cell.length_c   1.000
_cell.angle_alpha   90.00
_cell.angle_beta   90.00
_cell.angle_gamma   90.00
#
_symmetry.space_group_name_H-M   'P 1'
#
loop_
_entity.id
_entity.type
_entity.pdbx_description
1 polymer ?
#
loop_
_entity_poly.entity_id
_entity_poly.type
_entity_poly.pdbx_seq_one_letter_code
_entity_poly.pdbx_strand_id
1 'polypeptide(L)'
;MITYRYNSQGKVCEITDQEGNSETFRYDREGRMVLHVDRNGNEVRTTYNVDGNPVLETGTDQNGENRVTRSFEYDASGNVRKAVAGGFCYTYEYRPDGKLLKKSASGRTLVSCTYFSDGSLESLTDASGKPVFYEYDWRGNLSAVKDGNGETLAAYAHTPGGRLKEIRHGNGLCTRYEYDTDGNMIHLHFQRENGETISDLWYEYDLNGNRTLKTGKCILSGDSLTDLAVSYRYDSMDRLTSESRDGEETAYSYDFCGNRLKKLDKNGTEEYHYNRKNQLICRFSEKEKTAYRYDLQGNLLEAAGAEGTAVFSYNAFHQQTAMTMPDGKHLENRYDAEYLRAGTVENGTVTTFSYHNGELLA
;
A
#
# COMPACT_ATOMS: atom_id res chain seq x y z
N MET A 1 9.47 -8.47 26.42
CA MET A 1 8.30 -9.39 26.28
C MET A 1 7.06 -8.52 26.11
N ILE A 2 6.14 -8.88 25.22
CA ILE A 2 4.83 -8.20 25.10
C ILE A 2 3.87 -8.98 26.01
N THR A 3 3.07 -8.27 26.80
CA THR A 3 2.07 -8.86 27.71
C THR A 3 0.66 -8.43 27.33
N TYR A 4 -0.29 -9.32 27.50
CA TYR A 4 -1.70 -9.11 27.19
C TYR A 4 -2.53 -9.33 28.46
N ARG A 5 -3.46 -8.44 28.72
CA ARG A 5 -4.47 -8.59 29.76
C ARG A 5 -5.86 -8.68 29.12
N TYR A 6 -6.69 -9.53 29.67
CA TYR A 6 -8.03 -9.81 29.15
C TYR A 6 -9.10 -9.38 30.15
N ASN A 7 -10.23 -8.94 29.65
CA ASN A 7 -11.42 -8.65 30.46
C ASN A 7 -12.23 -9.92 30.76
N SER A 8 -13.32 -9.78 31.51
CA SER A 8 -14.22 -10.90 31.85
C SER A 8 -14.95 -11.54 30.64
N GLN A 9 -14.95 -10.88 29.49
CA GLN A 9 -15.49 -11.39 28.21
C GLN A 9 -14.42 -12.11 27.39
N GLY A 10 -13.19 -12.27 27.89
CA GLY A 10 -12.07 -12.87 27.15
C GLY A 10 -11.48 -11.97 26.05
N LYS A 11 -11.79 -10.67 26.05
CA LYS A 11 -11.24 -9.71 25.09
C LYS A 11 -10.00 -9.01 25.65
N VAL A 12 -9.00 -8.75 24.79
CA VAL A 12 -7.80 -8.01 25.18
C VAL A 12 -8.22 -6.61 25.65
N CYS A 13 -7.93 -6.28 26.92
CA CYS A 13 -8.22 -4.95 27.47
C CYS A 13 -6.96 -4.09 27.68
N GLU A 14 -5.77 -4.69 27.62
CA GLU A 14 -4.50 -3.99 27.67
C GLU A 14 -3.41 -4.79 26.97
N ILE A 15 -2.54 -4.08 26.26
CA ILE A 15 -1.30 -4.62 25.66
C ILE A 15 -0.16 -3.75 26.18
N THR A 16 0.82 -4.37 26.85
CA THR A 16 2.02 -3.68 27.33
C THR A 16 3.22 -4.17 26.53
N ASP A 17 3.97 -3.24 25.96
CA ASP A 17 5.19 -3.53 25.20
C ASP A 17 6.37 -3.86 26.11
N GLN A 18 7.49 -4.22 25.52
CA GLN A 18 8.72 -4.61 26.25
C GLN A 18 9.41 -3.44 26.99
N GLU A 19 8.98 -2.21 26.76
CA GLU A 19 9.47 -0.99 27.44
C GLU A 19 8.52 -0.53 28.54
N GLY A 20 7.38 -1.23 28.70
CA GLY A 20 6.37 -0.94 29.74
C GLY A 20 5.29 0.05 29.30
N ASN A 21 5.26 0.46 28.02
CA ASN A 21 4.21 1.34 27.51
C ASN A 21 2.97 0.51 27.18
N SER A 22 1.81 0.97 27.63
CA SER A 22 0.56 0.23 27.48
C SER A 22 -0.44 0.97 26.60
N GLU A 23 -1.19 0.20 25.83
CA GLU A 23 -2.42 0.63 25.18
C GLU A 23 -3.62 -0.12 25.76
N THR A 24 -4.78 0.52 25.84
CA THR A 24 -5.95 -0.04 26.51
C THR A 24 -7.19 0.00 25.63
N PHE A 25 -8.06 -1.00 25.84
CA PHE A 25 -9.27 -1.18 25.06
C PHE A 25 -10.48 -1.36 25.98
N ARG A 26 -11.60 -0.71 25.65
CA ARG A 26 -12.89 -0.92 26.33
C ARG A 26 -13.94 -1.38 25.33
N TYR A 27 -14.82 -2.21 25.82
CA TYR A 27 -15.86 -2.85 25.02
C TYR A 27 -17.22 -2.58 25.63
N ASP A 28 -18.26 -2.54 24.79
CA ASP A 28 -19.64 -2.53 25.25
C ASP A 28 -20.11 -3.94 25.66
N ARG A 29 -21.40 -4.05 26.00
CA ARG A 29 -22.00 -5.33 26.45
C ARG A 29 -22.05 -6.38 25.32
N GLU A 30 -22.13 -5.94 24.07
CA GLU A 30 -22.12 -6.76 22.86
C GLU A 30 -20.69 -7.17 22.45
N GLY A 31 -19.67 -6.65 23.16
CA GLY A 31 -18.26 -6.94 22.91
C GLY A 31 -17.66 -6.16 21.74
N ARG A 32 -18.26 -5.03 21.34
CA ARG A 32 -17.73 -4.11 20.34
C ARG A 32 -16.80 -3.09 21.01
N MET A 33 -15.67 -2.76 20.38
CA MET A 33 -14.70 -1.81 20.94
C MET A 33 -15.24 -0.38 20.87
N VAL A 34 -15.46 0.24 22.04
CA VAL A 34 -15.97 1.60 22.14
C VAL A 34 -14.92 2.65 22.48
N LEU A 35 -13.74 2.21 22.98
CA LEU A 35 -12.61 3.08 23.28
C LEU A 35 -11.30 2.31 23.07
N HIS A 36 -10.39 2.91 22.38
CA HIS A 36 -8.97 2.57 22.34
C HIS A 36 -8.17 3.78 22.82
N VAL A 37 -7.30 3.57 23.80
CA VAL A 37 -6.29 4.56 24.20
C VAL A 37 -4.94 4.00 23.82
N ASP A 38 -4.22 4.68 22.94
CA ASP A 38 -2.92 4.26 22.44
C ASP A 38 -1.79 4.53 23.45
N ARG A 39 -0.56 4.13 23.14
CA ARG A 39 0.61 4.32 24.01
C ARG A 39 1.02 5.78 24.16
N ASN A 40 0.63 6.66 23.24
CA ASN A 40 0.83 8.11 23.34
C ASN A 40 -0.24 8.79 24.23
N GLY A 41 -1.31 8.05 24.62
CA GLY A 41 -2.46 8.57 25.32
C GLY A 41 -3.53 9.17 24.40
N ASN A 42 -3.41 9.01 23.09
CA ASN A 42 -4.48 9.39 22.15
C ASN A 42 -5.68 8.45 22.31
N GLU A 43 -6.88 9.00 22.22
CA GLU A 43 -8.12 8.23 22.34
C GLU A 43 -8.85 8.13 21.00
N VAL A 44 -9.33 6.94 20.69
CA VAL A 44 -10.30 6.69 19.61
C VAL A 44 -11.57 6.12 20.22
N ARG A 45 -12.69 6.84 20.06
CA ARG A 45 -14.02 6.44 20.53
C ARG A 45 -14.89 6.08 19.36
N THR A 46 -15.56 4.92 19.43
CA THR A 46 -16.47 4.42 18.40
C THR A 46 -17.88 4.29 18.95
N THR A 47 -18.85 4.83 18.22
CA THR A 47 -20.28 4.69 18.49
C THR A 47 -20.91 3.82 17.41
N TYR A 48 -21.79 2.93 17.79
CA TYR A 48 -22.44 1.96 16.90
C TYR A 48 -23.95 2.20 16.82
N ASN A 49 -24.55 1.84 15.68
CA ASN A 49 -26.01 1.74 15.56
C ASN A 49 -26.52 0.41 16.17
N VAL A 50 -27.84 0.21 16.10
CA VAL A 50 -28.51 -1.00 16.63
C VAL A 50 -28.09 -2.28 15.89
N ASP A 51 -27.67 -2.18 14.63
CA ASP A 51 -27.23 -3.30 13.80
C ASP A 51 -25.74 -3.64 14.04
N GLY A 52 -25.04 -2.85 14.86
CA GLY A 52 -23.62 -3.07 15.17
C GLY A 52 -22.64 -2.39 14.21
N ASN A 53 -23.12 -1.54 13.31
CA ASN A 53 -22.25 -0.79 12.39
C ASN A 53 -21.74 0.49 13.07
N PRO A 54 -20.45 0.86 12.91
CA PRO A 54 -19.89 2.08 13.46
C PRO A 54 -20.47 3.31 12.76
N VAL A 55 -21.12 4.21 13.50
CA VAL A 55 -21.72 5.44 12.94
C VAL A 55 -20.89 6.69 13.18
N LEU A 56 -20.06 6.69 14.22
CA LEU A 56 -19.15 7.79 14.54
C LEU A 56 -17.88 7.25 15.18
N GLU A 57 -16.76 7.68 14.66
CA GLU A 57 -15.46 7.52 15.30
C GLU A 57 -14.87 8.91 15.58
N THR A 58 -14.34 9.08 16.77
CA THR A 58 -13.70 10.33 17.19
C THR A 58 -12.33 10.01 17.73
N GLY A 59 -11.29 10.51 17.08
CA GLY A 59 -9.92 10.49 17.56
C GLY A 59 -9.57 11.83 18.20
N THR A 60 -8.92 11.81 19.36
CA THR A 60 -8.38 13.00 20.03
C THR A 60 -6.97 12.72 20.51
N ASP A 61 -6.10 13.74 20.54
CA ASP A 61 -4.80 13.60 21.17
C ASP A 61 -4.94 13.47 22.70
N GLN A 62 -3.82 13.22 23.37
CA GLN A 62 -3.75 13.06 24.83
C GLN A 62 -4.29 14.28 25.62
N ASN A 63 -4.34 15.47 25.01
CA ASN A 63 -4.86 16.70 25.62
C ASN A 63 -6.35 16.91 25.32
N GLY A 64 -6.93 16.09 24.44
CA GLY A 64 -8.31 16.22 23.97
C GLY A 64 -8.52 17.32 22.92
N GLU A 65 -7.44 17.87 22.35
CA GLU A 65 -7.48 19.04 21.47
C GLU A 65 -7.63 18.68 19.99
N ASN A 66 -6.68 17.95 19.41
CA ASN A 66 -6.64 17.66 17.97
C ASN A 66 -7.69 16.62 17.56
N ARG A 67 -8.95 17.07 17.52
CA ARG A 67 -10.09 16.19 17.26
C ARG A 67 -10.26 15.89 15.77
N VAL A 68 -10.25 14.62 15.43
CA VAL A 68 -10.60 14.11 14.10
C VAL A 68 -11.84 13.23 14.21
N THR A 69 -12.79 13.40 13.29
CA THR A 69 -14.03 12.62 13.29
C THR A 69 -14.24 11.93 11.95
N ARG A 70 -14.84 10.72 12.01
CA ARG A 70 -15.36 9.97 10.88
C ARG A 70 -16.79 9.58 11.19
N SER A 71 -17.71 9.83 10.29
CA SER A 71 -19.11 9.46 10.45
C SER A 71 -19.66 8.72 9.26
N PHE A 72 -20.58 7.78 9.53
CA PHE A 72 -21.15 6.89 8.54
C PHE A 72 -22.66 6.82 8.68
N GLU A 73 -23.34 6.74 7.54
CA GLU A 73 -24.74 6.36 7.43
C GLU A 73 -24.82 5.09 6.58
N TYR A 74 -25.77 4.22 6.92
CA TYR A 74 -25.93 2.92 6.25
C TYR A 74 -27.31 2.80 5.61
N ASP A 75 -27.41 1.98 4.56
CA ASP A 75 -28.66 1.54 4.00
C ASP A 75 -29.26 0.37 4.82
N ALA A 76 -30.45 -0.07 4.45
CA ALA A 76 -31.14 -1.17 5.14
C ALA A 76 -30.42 -2.53 5.02
N SER A 77 -29.49 -2.68 4.07
CA SER A 77 -28.67 -3.87 3.86
C SER A 77 -27.33 -3.81 4.61
N GLY A 78 -27.05 -2.69 5.31
CA GLY A 78 -25.79 -2.48 6.03
C GLY A 78 -24.63 -1.95 5.19
N ASN A 79 -24.86 -1.55 3.94
CA ASN A 79 -23.85 -0.90 3.13
C ASN A 79 -23.71 0.59 3.52
N VAL A 80 -22.50 1.12 3.49
CA VAL A 80 -22.25 2.56 3.78
C VAL A 80 -22.89 3.42 2.69
N ARG A 81 -23.94 4.14 3.02
CA ARG A 81 -24.63 5.08 2.13
C ARG A 81 -23.95 6.44 2.08
N LYS A 82 -23.37 6.88 3.18
CA LYS A 82 -22.66 8.15 3.30
C LYS A 82 -21.49 8.02 4.28
N ALA A 83 -20.37 8.66 3.97
CA ALA A 83 -19.19 8.72 4.81
C ALA A 83 -18.59 10.13 4.78
N VAL A 84 -18.22 10.65 5.97
CA VAL A 84 -17.68 12.00 6.12
C VAL A 84 -16.44 11.98 7.00
N ALA A 85 -15.33 12.51 6.52
CA ALA A 85 -14.12 12.78 7.29
C ALA A 85 -13.21 13.77 6.55
N GLY A 86 -12.37 14.51 7.26
CA GLY A 86 -11.30 15.34 6.69
C GLY A 86 -11.75 16.43 5.72
N GLY A 87 -13.02 16.83 5.77
CA GLY A 87 -13.64 17.76 4.81
C GLY A 87 -14.19 17.08 3.54
N PHE A 88 -14.05 15.75 3.41
CA PHE A 88 -14.62 14.95 2.33
C PHE A 88 -15.96 14.35 2.77
N CYS A 89 -16.96 14.44 1.92
CA CYS A 89 -18.28 13.84 2.11
C CYS A 89 -18.62 13.00 0.89
N TYR A 90 -18.62 11.68 1.07
CA TYR A 90 -18.95 10.72 0.02
C TYR A 90 -20.35 10.16 0.22
N THR A 91 -21.03 9.91 -0.90
CA THR A 91 -22.29 9.15 -0.95
C THR A 91 -22.12 7.98 -1.91
N TYR A 92 -22.80 6.87 -1.58
CA TYR A 92 -22.67 5.60 -2.28
C TYR A 92 -24.05 5.07 -2.65
N GLU A 93 -24.14 4.46 -3.80
CA GLU A 93 -25.32 3.74 -4.29
C GLU A 93 -24.90 2.31 -4.64
N TYR A 94 -25.73 1.34 -4.28
CA TYR A 94 -25.42 -0.08 -4.46
C TYR A 94 -26.52 -0.82 -5.20
N ARG A 95 -26.12 -1.92 -5.84
CA ARG A 95 -27.05 -2.96 -6.29
C ARG A 95 -27.61 -3.72 -5.08
N PRO A 96 -28.74 -4.45 -5.26
CA PRO A 96 -29.28 -5.30 -4.20
C PRO A 96 -28.32 -6.40 -3.68
N ASP A 97 -27.33 -6.80 -4.50
CA ASP A 97 -26.27 -7.75 -4.15
C ASP A 97 -25.06 -7.10 -3.42
N GLY A 98 -25.14 -5.79 -3.09
CA GLY A 98 -24.11 -5.05 -2.37
C GLY A 98 -22.97 -4.51 -3.22
N LYS A 99 -23.01 -4.67 -4.55
CA LYS A 99 -21.98 -4.11 -5.45
C LYS A 99 -22.18 -2.63 -5.67
N LEU A 100 -21.09 -1.86 -5.63
CA LEU A 100 -21.11 -0.40 -5.80
C LEU A 100 -21.57 -0.01 -7.21
N LEU A 101 -22.65 0.74 -7.31
CA LEU A 101 -23.09 1.36 -8.57
C LEU A 101 -22.48 2.74 -8.75
N LYS A 102 -22.32 3.51 -7.65
CA LYS A 102 -21.87 4.90 -7.76
C LYS A 102 -21.27 5.39 -6.45
N LYS A 103 -20.16 6.13 -6.55
CA LYS A 103 -19.57 6.92 -5.48
C LYS A 103 -19.55 8.39 -5.94
N SER A 104 -20.01 9.30 -5.09
CA SER A 104 -20.03 10.74 -5.39
C SER A 104 -19.48 11.55 -4.24
N ALA A 105 -18.89 12.71 -4.53
CA ALA A 105 -18.48 13.72 -3.55
C ALA A 105 -19.09 15.08 -3.92
N SER A 106 -19.74 15.74 -2.95
CA SER A 106 -20.36 17.07 -3.14
C SER A 106 -21.26 17.15 -4.39
N GLY A 107 -22.00 16.08 -4.69
CA GLY A 107 -22.90 15.99 -5.85
C GLY A 107 -22.22 15.64 -7.18
N ARG A 108 -20.87 15.60 -7.24
CA ARG A 108 -20.11 15.15 -8.41
C ARG A 108 -19.87 13.65 -8.32
N THR A 109 -20.18 12.91 -9.38
CA THR A 109 -19.81 11.50 -9.49
C THR A 109 -18.29 11.37 -9.59
N LEU A 110 -17.70 10.54 -8.72
CA LEU A 110 -16.28 10.19 -8.77
C LEU A 110 -16.05 8.90 -9.53
N VAL A 111 -16.95 7.93 -9.34
CA VAL A 111 -16.93 6.66 -10.06
C VAL A 111 -18.35 6.12 -10.20
N SER A 112 -18.64 5.49 -11.32
CA SER A 112 -19.83 4.67 -11.51
C SER A 112 -19.47 3.35 -12.18
N CYS A 113 -20.17 2.27 -11.80
CA CYS A 113 -19.91 0.91 -12.23
C CYS A 113 -21.16 0.28 -12.81
N THR A 114 -21.01 -0.52 -13.86
CA THR A 114 -22.02 -1.47 -14.32
C THR A 114 -21.49 -2.90 -14.21
N TYR A 115 -22.39 -3.87 -14.17
CA TYR A 115 -22.02 -5.29 -13.94
C TYR A 115 -22.80 -6.19 -14.87
N PHE A 116 -22.17 -7.23 -15.33
CA PHE A 116 -22.84 -8.34 -16.01
C PHE A 116 -23.80 -9.07 -15.06
N SER A 117 -24.63 -9.96 -15.62
CA SER A 117 -25.60 -10.75 -14.85
C SER A 117 -24.96 -11.71 -13.84
N ASP A 118 -23.74 -12.18 -14.10
CA ASP A 118 -22.95 -13.02 -13.20
C ASP A 118 -22.28 -12.21 -12.07
N GLY A 119 -22.37 -10.85 -12.17
CA GLY A 119 -21.82 -9.93 -11.21
C GLY A 119 -20.36 -9.53 -11.46
N SER A 120 -19.73 -9.95 -12.54
CA SER A 120 -18.44 -9.39 -12.96
C SER A 120 -18.58 -7.92 -13.41
N LEU A 121 -17.53 -7.13 -13.24
CA LEU A 121 -17.54 -5.69 -13.59
C LEU A 121 -17.60 -5.55 -15.11
N GLU A 122 -18.65 -4.89 -15.64
CA GLU A 122 -18.82 -4.63 -17.06
C GLU A 122 -18.17 -3.30 -17.48
N SER A 123 -18.41 -2.24 -16.70
CA SER A 123 -17.77 -0.96 -16.94
C SER A 123 -17.46 -0.20 -15.65
N LEU A 124 -16.45 0.67 -15.75
CA LEU A 124 -16.13 1.69 -14.75
C LEU A 124 -15.99 3.02 -15.46
N THR A 125 -16.68 4.04 -14.94
CA THR A 125 -16.56 5.43 -15.42
C THR A 125 -16.01 6.27 -14.28
N ASP A 126 -14.90 6.94 -14.49
CA ASP A 126 -14.26 7.82 -13.51
C ASP A 126 -14.89 9.23 -13.49
N ALA A 127 -14.30 10.13 -12.70
CA ALA A 127 -14.75 11.51 -12.56
C ALA A 127 -14.60 12.35 -13.84
N SER A 128 -13.83 11.90 -14.85
CA SER A 128 -13.73 12.55 -16.16
C SER A 128 -14.91 12.20 -17.07
N GLY A 129 -15.73 11.23 -16.70
CA GLY A 129 -16.87 10.75 -17.46
C GLY A 129 -16.49 9.81 -18.61
N LYS A 130 -15.25 9.32 -18.65
CA LYS A 130 -14.78 8.37 -19.67
C LYS A 130 -14.96 6.94 -19.16
N PRO A 131 -15.81 6.13 -19.81
CA PRO A 131 -16.00 4.74 -19.43
C PRO A 131 -14.83 3.87 -19.91
N VAL A 132 -14.52 2.87 -19.11
CA VAL A 132 -13.65 1.75 -19.45
C VAL A 132 -14.47 0.48 -19.33
N PHE A 133 -14.43 -0.37 -20.33
CA PHE A 133 -15.18 -1.62 -20.41
C PHE A 133 -14.28 -2.81 -20.24
N TYR A 134 -14.77 -3.85 -19.54
CA TYR A 134 -14.06 -5.08 -19.20
C TYR A 134 -14.70 -6.27 -19.90
N GLU A 135 -13.91 -7.10 -20.53
CA GLU A 135 -14.34 -8.36 -21.13
C GLU A 135 -13.64 -9.52 -20.43
N TYR A 136 -14.31 -10.64 -20.35
CA TYR A 136 -13.81 -11.84 -19.66
C TYR A 136 -13.89 -13.04 -20.59
N ASP A 137 -12.98 -13.97 -20.39
CA ASP A 137 -13.05 -15.27 -21.04
C ASP A 137 -14.13 -16.16 -20.37
N TRP A 138 -14.38 -17.33 -20.94
CA TRP A 138 -15.39 -18.26 -20.44
C TRP A 138 -15.06 -18.84 -19.04
N ARG A 139 -13.84 -18.66 -18.52
CA ARG A 139 -13.40 -19.02 -17.17
C ARG A 139 -13.52 -17.86 -16.16
N GLY A 140 -13.91 -16.69 -16.63
CA GLY A 140 -13.99 -15.47 -15.82
C GLY A 140 -12.65 -14.72 -15.67
N ASN A 141 -11.60 -15.06 -16.43
CA ASN A 141 -10.38 -14.26 -16.44
C ASN A 141 -10.58 -13.03 -17.32
N LEU A 142 -10.03 -11.89 -16.91
CA LEU A 142 -10.03 -10.66 -17.72
C LEU A 142 -9.36 -10.91 -19.08
N SER A 143 -10.09 -10.71 -20.17
CA SER A 143 -9.60 -10.93 -21.55
C SER A 143 -9.29 -9.65 -22.29
N ALA A 144 -10.04 -8.56 -22.03
CA ALA A 144 -9.74 -7.27 -22.60
C ALA A 144 -10.23 -6.12 -21.71
N VAL A 145 -9.59 -4.97 -21.89
CA VAL A 145 -10.01 -3.66 -21.38
C VAL A 145 -10.13 -2.74 -22.58
N LYS A 146 -11.29 -2.07 -22.73
CA LYS A 146 -11.59 -1.18 -23.86
C LYS A 146 -11.98 0.22 -23.37
N ASP A 147 -11.71 1.22 -24.18
CA ASP A 147 -12.19 2.59 -23.94
C ASP A 147 -13.66 2.76 -24.32
N GLY A 148 -14.18 4.00 -24.12
CA GLY A 148 -15.56 4.38 -24.47
C GLY A 148 -15.92 4.31 -25.95
N ASN A 149 -14.94 4.25 -26.86
CA ASN A 149 -15.12 4.11 -28.29
C ASN A 149 -15.06 2.64 -28.74
N GLY A 150 -14.76 1.71 -27.83
CA GLY A 150 -14.57 0.29 -28.11
C GLY A 150 -13.15 -0.05 -28.57
N GLU A 151 -12.19 0.89 -28.52
CA GLU A 151 -10.78 0.62 -28.81
C GLU A 151 -10.14 -0.16 -27.68
N THR A 152 -9.36 -1.18 -28.01
CA THR A 152 -8.69 -2.03 -27.02
C THR A 152 -7.51 -1.30 -26.38
N LEU A 153 -7.61 -1.02 -25.08
CA LEU A 153 -6.53 -0.46 -24.26
C LEU A 153 -5.51 -1.54 -23.87
N ALA A 154 -6.02 -2.73 -23.52
CA ALA A 154 -5.20 -3.91 -23.24
C ALA A 154 -5.98 -5.19 -23.52
N ALA A 155 -5.30 -6.21 -24.06
CA ALA A 155 -5.82 -7.56 -24.20
C ALA A 155 -4.93 -8.55 -23.44
N TYR A 156 -5.55 -9.54 -22.81
CA TYR A 156 -4.93 -10.49 -21.91
C TYR A 156 -5.15 -11.91 -22.41
N ALA A 157 -4.10 -12.70 -22.43
CA ALA A 157 -4.20 -14.14 -22.65
C ALA A 157 -3.69 -14.89 -21.42
N HIS A 158 -4.36 -15.98 -21.07
CA HIS A 158 -4.04 -16.79 -19.90
C HIS A 158 -3.60 -18.20 -20.31
N THR A 159 -2.80 -18.82 -19.47
CA THR A 159 -2.47 -20.25 -19.58
C THR A 159 -3.71 -21.09 -19.26
N PRO A 160 -3.73 -22.39 -19.61
CA PRO A 160 -4.81 -23.29 -19.18
C PRO A 160 -5.03 -23.31 -17.64
N GLY A 161 -4.00 -23.02 -16.85
CA GLY A 161 -4.08 -22.89 -15.39
C GLY A 161 -4.53 -21.52 -14.88
N GLY A 162 -4.91 -20.58 -15.76
CA GLY A 162 -5.40 -19.24 -15.37
C GLY A 162 -4.30 -18.20 -15.08
N ARG A 163 -3.00 -18.55 -15.25
CA ARG A 163 -1.90 -17.58 -15.10
C ARG A 163 -1.82 -16.68 -16.33
N LEU A 164 -1.46 -15.43 -16.13
CA LEU A 164 -1.26 -14.46 -17.21
C LEU A 164 -0.13 -14.95 -18.15
N LYS A 165 -0.45 -15.08 -19.43
CA LYS A 165 0.50 -15.53 -20.48
C LYS A 165 0.99 -14.39 -21.35
N GLU A 166 0.10 -13.46 -21.70
CA GLU A 166 0.41 -12.34 -22.59
C GLU A 166 -0.46 -11.12 -22.24
N ILE A 167 0.14 -9.93 -22.30
CA ILE A 167 -0.56 -8.65 -22.33
C ILE A 167 -0.21 -7.95 -23.63
N ARG A 168 -1.21 -7.54 -24.40
CA ARG A 168 -1.05 -6.64 -25.54
C ARG A 168 -1.70 -5.31 -25.22
N HIS A 169 -0.91 -4.26 -25.20
CA HIS A 169 -1.40 -2.90 -24.98
C HIS A 169 -1.85 -2.25 -26.26
N GLY A 170 -2.85 -1.35 -26.20
CA GLY A 170 -3.37 -0.63 -27.36
C GLY A 170 -2.34 0.28 -28.05
N ASN A 171 -1.24 0.61 -27.39
CA ASN A 171 -0.10 1.33 -27.97
C ASN A 171 0.93 0.42 -28.69
N GLY A 172 0.59 -0.84 -28.93
CA GLY A 172 1.42 -1.80 -29.64
C GLY A 172 2.50 -2.51 -28.80
N LEU A 173 2.60 -2.22 -27.50
CA LEU A 173 3.52 -2.95 -26.63
C LEU A 173 2.95 -4.32 -26.28
N CYS A 174 3.83 -5.34 -26.17
CA CYS A 174 3.45 -6.71 -25.85
C CYS A 174 4.40 -7.29 -24.81
N THR A 175 3.83 -7.85 -23.73
CA THR A 175 4.58 -8.58 -22.70
C THR A 175 4.13 -10.04 -22.68
N ARG A 176 5.07 -10.99 -22.69
CA ARG A 176 4.83 -12.43 -22.56
C ARG A 176 5.50 -12.98 -21.33
N TYR A 177 4.85 -13.97 -20.73
CA TYR A 177 5.30 -14.63 -19.51
C TYR A 177 5.32 -16.14 -19.71
N GLU A 178 6.37 -16.79 -19.23
CA GLU A 178 6.44 -18.25 -19.13
C GLU A 178 6.70 -18.65 -17.68
N TYR A 179 6.19 -19.82 -17.31
CA TYR A 179 6.22 -20.32 -15.94
C TYR A 179 6.72 -21.76 -15.90
N ASP A 180 7.41 -22.12 -14.83
CA ASP A 180 7.74 -23.49 -14.52
C ASP A 180 6.50 -24.25 -13.96
N THR A 181 6.69 -25.52 -13.63
CA THR A 181 5.63 -26.38 -13.06
C THR A 181 5.15 -25.92 -11.69
N ASP A 182 6.03 -25.28 -10.90
CA ASP A 182 5.74 -24.78 -9.57
C ASP A 182 5.02 -23.42 -9.59
N GLY A 183 5.09 -22.76 -10.77
CA GLY A 183 4.40 -21.49 -11.01
C GLY A 183 5.29 -20.27 -10.89
N ASN A 184 6.59 -20.46 -10.75
CA ASN A 184 7.54 -19.37 -10.81
C ASN A 184 7.67 -18.86 -12.25
N MET A 185 7.74 -17.54 -12.43
CA MET A 185 7.93 -16.93 -13.73
C MET A 185 9.40 -17.10 -14.15
N ILE A 186 9.64 -17.95 -15.17
CA ILE A 186 10.99 -18.26 -15.67
C ILE A 186 11.42 -17.38 -16.84
N HIS A 187 10.48 -16.76 -17.56
CA HIS A 187 10.79 -15.92 -18.70
C HIS A 187 9.81 -14.75 -18.80
N LEU A 188 10.32 -13.56 -19.06
CA LEU A 188 9.59 -12.34 -19.39
C LEU A 188 10.16 -11.75 -20.68
N HIS A 189 9.31 -11.63 -21.70
CA HIS A 189 9.67 -11.00 -22.96
C HIS A 189 8.77 -9.79 -23.20
N PHE A 190 9.36 -8.60 -23.32
CA PHE A 190 8.68 -7.33 -23.58
C PHE A 190 9.18 -6.75 -24.91
N GLN A 191 8.26 -6.46 -25.82
CA GLN A 191 8.57 -6.02 -27.19
C GLN A 191 7.62 -4.93 -27.67
N ARG A 192 8.05 -4.21 -28.70
CA ARG A 192 7.21 -3.30 -29.50
C ARG A 192 6.36 -4.08 -30.50
N GLU A 193 5.37 -3.43 -31.11
CA GLU A 193 4.51 -4.00 -32.16
C GLU A 193 5.31 -4.50 -33.38
N ASN A 194 6.36 -3.79 -33.75
CA ASN A 194 7.26 -4.16 -34.84
C ASN A 194 8.17 -5.38 -34.54
N GLY A 195 8.02 -5.98 -33.36
CA GLY A 195 8.83 -7.12 -32.91
C GLY A 195 10.18 -6.73 -32.28
N GLU A 196 10.48 -5.46 -32.16
CA GLU A 196 11.70 -4.98 -31.49
C GLU A 196 11.66 -5.30 -30.00
N THR A 197 12.64 -6.02 -29.49
CA THR A 197 12.75 -6.39 -28.09
C THR A 197 13.16 -5.19 -27.24
N ILE A 198 12.42 -4.95 -26.16
CA ILE A 198 12.73 -3.96 -25.13
C ILE A 198 13.38 -4.64 -23.93
N SER A 199 12.89 -5.85 -23.59
CA SER A 199 13.40 -6.65 -22.49
C SER A 199 13.15 -8.14 -22.76
N ASP A 200 14.17 -8.96 -22.51
CA ASP A 200 14.13 -10.42 -22.64
C ASP A 200 14.89 -11.01 -21.46
N LEU A 201 14.16 -11.45 -20.43
CA LEU A 201 14.69 -11.76 -19.11
C LEU A 201 14.34 -13.18 -18.70
N TRP A 202 15.34 -13.95 -18.28
CA TRP A 202 15.24 -15.30 -17.76
C TRP A 202 15.53 -15.31 -16.26
N TYR A 203 14.85 -16.19 -15.54
CA TYR A 203 14.93 -16.30 -14.08
C TYR A 203 15.11 -17.75 -13.65
N GLU A 204 15.96 -17.95 -12.64
CA GLU A 204 16.13 -19.22 -11.96
C GLU A 204 15.78 -19.06 -10.48
N TYR A 205 15.34 -20.16 -9.86
CA TYR A 205 14.87 -20.18 -8.50
C TYR A 205 15.48 -21.36 -7.74
N ASP A 206 15.62 -21.23 -6.42
CA ASP A 206 15.92 -22.36 -5.55
C ASP A 206 14.64 -23.15 -5.22
N LEU A 207 14.79 -24.21 -4.40
CA LEU A 207 13.66 -25.05 -4.00
C LEU A 207 12.65 -24.35 -3.08
N ASN A 208 13.03 -23.23 -2.48
CA ASN A 208 12.13 -22.41 -1.65
C ASN A 208 11.38 -21.35 -2.46
N GLY A 209 11.68 -21.23 -3.77
CA GLY A 209 11.10 -20.22 -4.66
C GLY A 209 11.82 -18.86 -4.61
N ASN A 210 12.99 -18.78 -3.99
CA ASN A 210 13.82 -17.58 -4.02
C ASN A 210 14.53 -17.48 -5.37
N ARG A 211 14.51 -16.29 -5.98
CA ARG A 211 15.19 -16.05 -7.26
C ARG A 211 16.71 -16.08 -7.07
N THR A 212 17.40 -17.03 -7.70
CA THR A 212 18.87 -17.18 -7.61
C THR A 212 19.60 -16.51 -8.76
N LEU A 213 18.95 -16.38 -9.93
CA LEU A 213 19.54 -15.78 -11.10
C LEU A 213 18.51 -15.00 -11.91
N LYS A 214 18.93 -13.87 -12.46
CA LYS A 214 18.24 -13.09 -13.49
C LYS A 214 19.23 -12.78 -14.59
N THR A 215 18.97 -13.26 -15.81
CA THR A 215 19.82 -13.00 -16.98
C THR A 215 19.00 -12.53 -18.16
N GLY A 216 19.66 -11.96 -19.16
CA GLY A 216 19.03 -11.58 -20.41
C GLY A 216 19.49 -10.24 -20.92
N LYS A 217 18.60 -9.56 -21.63
CA LYS A 217 18.85 -8.23 -22.20
C LYS A 217 17.71 -7.28 -21.88
N CYS A 218 18.04 -6.03 -21.62
CA CYS A 218 17.03 -4.99 -21.45
C CYS A 218 17.59 -3.61 -21.81
N ILE A 219 16.72 -2.70 -22.19
CA ILE A 219 17.06 -1.29 -22.35
C ILE A 219 17.09 -0.65 -20.96
N LEU A 220 18.27 -0.33 -20.43
CA LEU A 220 18.47 0.32 -19.13
C LEU A 220 18.55 1.84 -19.25
N SER A 221 19.18 2.33 -20.34
CA SER A 221 19.29 3.76 -20.66
C SER A 221 19.54 3.91 -22.16
N GLY A 222 18.96 4.94 -22.78
CA GLY A 222 19.02 5.10 -24.24
C GLY A 222 18.18 4.08 -24.98
N ASP A 223 18.55 3.71 -26.22
CA ASP A 223 17.78 2.83 -27.10
C ASP A 223 18.46 1.48 -27.36
N SER A 224 19.55 1.15 -26.64
CA SER A 224 20.32 -0.07 -26.85
C SER A 224 19.99 -1.16 -25.83
N LEU A 225 19.81 -2.38 -26.31
CA LEU A 225 19.75 -3.58 -25.46
C LEU A 225 21.12 -3.80 -24.80
N THR A 226 21.12 -3.92 -23.49
CA THR A 226 22.30 -4.20 -22.67
C THR A 226 22.13 -5.58 -22.03
N ASP A 227 23.19 -6.37 -22.03
CA ASP A 227 23.22 -7.64 -21.31
C ASP A 227 23.08 -7.37 -19.80
N LEU A 228 22.32 -8.22 -19.12
CA LEU A 228 22.07 -8.16 -17.69
C LEU A 228 22.30 -9.55 -17.09
N ALA A 229 23.14 -9.62 -16.07
CA ALA A 229 23.29 -10.80 -15.24
C ALA A 229 23.30 -10.39 -13.77
N VAL A 230 22.34 -10.89 -12.99
CA VAL A 230 22.24 -10.65 -11.58
C VAL A 230 22.05 -11.97 -10.86
N SER A 231 22.96 -12.31 -9.96
CA SER A 231 22.85 -13.49 -9.10
C SER A 231 22.51 -13.09 -7.66
N TYR A 232 21.76 -13.93 -6.97
CA TYR A 232 21.27 -13.71 -5.62
C TYR A 232 21.63 -14.87 -4.72
N ARG A 233 21.96 -14.61 -3.46
CA ARG A 233 22.18 -15.63 -2.43
C ARG A 233 21.35 -15.33 -1.19
N TYR A 234 20.89 -16.38 -0.56
CA TYR A 234 20.01 -16.30 0.61
C TYR A 234 20.60 -17.10 1.79
N ASP A 235 20.20 -16.75 2.99
CA ASP A 235 20.48 -17.56 4.17
C ASP A 235 19.39 -18.63 4.38
N SER A 236 19.53 -19.42 5.45
CA SER A 236 18.58 -20.49 5.80
C SER A 236 17.19 -19.99 6.23
N MET A 237 16.99 -18.68 6.35
CA MET A 237 15.71 -18.02 6.65
C MET A 237 15.16 -17.26 5.44
N ASP A 238 15.64 -17.59 4.24
CA ASP A 238 15.27 -16.98 2.94
C ASP A 238 15.52 -15.46 2.87
N ARG A 239 16.50 -14.94 3.64
CA ARG A 239 16.88 -13.54 3.60
C ARG A 239 18.03 -13.33 2.63
N LEU A 240 17.95 -12.32 1.76
CA LEU A 240 18.96 -11.98 0.77
C LEU A 240 20.29 -11.62 1.44
N THR A 241 21.34 -12.43 1.26
CA THR A 241 22.68 -12.18 1.82
C THR A 241 23.62 -11.53 0.82
N SER A 242 23.44 -11.78 -0.46
CA SER A 242 24.17 -11.02 -1.50
C SER A 242 23.43 -10.94 -2.81
N GLU A 243 23.71 -9.86 -3.53
CA GLU A 243 23.32 -9.62 -4.91
C GLU A 243 24.60 -9.27 -5.68
N SER A 244 24.85 -9.95 -6.80
CA SER A 244 25.96 -9.60 -7.68
C SER A 244 25.43 -9.26 -9.07
N ARG A 245 25.71 -8.05 -9.53
CA ARG A 245 25.33 -7.53 -10.83
C ARG A 245 26.57 -7.17 -11.63
N ASP A 246 26.76 -7.81 -12.77
CA ASP A 246 27.88 -7.54 -13.71
C ASP A 246 29.26 -7.58 -13.00
N GLY A 247 29.41 -8.45 -11.97
CA GLY A 247 30.61 -8.58 -11.16
C GLY A 247 30.71 -7.63 -9.96
N GLU A 248 29.78 -6.68 -9.80
CA GLU A 248 29.70 -5.84 -8.60
C GLU A 248 28.79 -6.52 -7.55
N GLU A 249 29.35 -6.78 -6.38
CA GLU A 249 28.63 -7.46 -5.30
C GLU A 249 28.12 -6.44 -4.26
N THR A 250 26.86 -6.62 -3.84
CA THR A 250 26.27 -6.00 -2.66
C THR A 250 25.97 -7.10 -1.64
N ALA A 251 26.51 -6.99 -0.44
CA ALA A 251 26.31 -7.97 0.63
C ALA A 251 25.47 -7.39 1.78
N TYR A 252 24.69 -8.26 2.43
CA TYR A 252 23.78 -7.89 3.52
C TYR A 252 24.01 -8.83 4.72
N SER A 253 23.86 -8.30 5.92
CA SER A 253 23.79 -9.09 7.14
C SER A 253 22.62 -8.67 8.02
N TYR A 254 22.14 -9.62 8.85
CA TYR A 254 20.91 -9.46 9.62
C TYR A 254 21.12 -9.93 11.07
N ASP A 255 20.29 -9.37 11.97
CA ASP A 255 20.15 -9.91 13.32
C ASP A 255 19.17 -11.10 13.37
N PHE A 256 18.96 -11.66 14.58
CA PHE A 256 18.01 -12.77 14.79
C PHE A 256 16.54 -12.37 14.57
N CYS A 257 16.21 -11.08 14.66
CA CYS A 257 14.86 -10.57 14.41
C CYS A 257 14.58 -10.30 12.93
N GLY A 258 15.59 -10.45 12.06
CA GLY A 258 15.48 -10.15 10.64
C GLY A 258 15.80 -8.69 10.27
N ASN A 259 16.25 -7.88 11.22
CA ASN A 259 16.67 -6.51 10.94
C ASN A 259 18.01 -6.50 10.21
N ARG A 260 18.13 -5.73 9.13
CA ARG A 260 19.39 -5.60 8.37
C ARG A 260 20.41 -4.81 9.17
N LEU A 261 21.52 -5.43 9.55
CA LEU A 261 22.61 -4.80 10.32
C LEU A 261 23.60 -4.07 9.43
N LYS A 262 23.89 -4.64 8.25
CA LYS A 262 24.88 -4.06 7.33
C LYS A 262 24.47 -4.24 5.88
N LYS A 263 24.87 -3.28 5.07
CA LYS A 263 24.95 -3.36 3.63
C LYS A 263 26.37 -2.97 3.23
N LEU A 264 27.02 -3.78 2.41
CA LEU A 264 28.34 -3.53 1.85
C LEU A 264 28.23 -3.52 0.33
N ASP A 265 28.58 -2.43 -0.31
CA ASP A 265 28.66 -2.32 -1.77
C ASP A 265 29.93 -1.55 -2.18
N LYS A 266 30.08 -1.26 -3.46
CA LYS A 266 31.22 -0.47 -4.01
C LYS A 266 31.35 0.94 -3.41
N ASN A 267 30.30 1.48 -2.80
CA ASN A 267 30.30 2.81 -2.18
C ASN A 267 30.71 2.76 -0.69
N GLY A 268 30.96 1.57 -0.15
CA GLY A 268 31.35 1.35 1.23
C GLY A 268 30.34 0.59 2.05
N THR A 269 30.47 0.72 3.36
CA THR A 269 29.60 0.02 4.33
C THR A 269 28.54 0.98 4.87
N GLU A 270 27.28 0.52 4.88
CA GLU A 270 26.21 1.12 5.66
C GLU A 270 25.89 0.22 6.85
N GLU A 271 25.79 0.78 8.05
CA GLU A 271 25.40 0.10 9.28
C GLU A 271 24.06 0.62 9.78
N TYR A 272 23.25 -0.29 10.33
CA TYR A 272 21.88 -0.02 10.79
C TYR A 272 21.74 -0.44 12.24
N HIS A 273 21.23 0.44 13.09
CA HIS A 273 21.03 0.20 14.51
C HIS A 273 19.56 0.30 14.87
N TYR A 274 19.09 -0.64 15.67
CA TYR A 274 17.69 -0.78 16.03
C TYR A 274 17.50 -0.71 17.55
N ASN A 275 16.34 -0.22 17.96
CA ASN A 275 15.93 -0.31 19.36
C ASN A 275 15.31 -1.70 19.66
N ARG A 276 14.89 -1.91 20.91
CA ARG A 276 14.26 -3.16 21.35
C ARG A 276 12.90 -3.45 20.69
N LYS A 277 12.29 -2.47 20.02
CA LYS A 277 11.05 -2.62 19.24
C LYS A 277 11.31 -2.91 17.75
N ASN A 278 12.55 -3.20 17.37
CA ASN A 278 12.98 -3.38 15.96
C ASN A 278 12.77 -2.13 15.10
N GLN A 279 12.78 -0.93 15.69
CA GLN A 279 12.70 0.33 14.96
C GLN A 279 14.12 0.80 14.66
N LEU A 280 14.38 1.20 13.41
CA LEU A 280 15.67 1.75 12.98
C LEU A 280 15.90 3.11 13.66
N ILE A 281 16.86 3.18 14.58
CA ILE A 281 17.18 4.43 15.30
C ILE A 281 18.35 5.17 14.68
N CYS A 282 19.21 4.48 13.92
CA CYS A 282 20.33 5.13 13.24
C CYS A 282 20.79 4.33 12.03
N ARG A 283 21.17 5.05 10.97
CA ARG A 283 21.90 4.55 9.81
C ARG A 283 23.22 5.30 9.72
N PHE A 284 24.31 4.57 9.54
CA PHE A 284 25.64 5.12 9.36
C PHE A 284 26.21 4.70 8.00
N SER A 285 26.84 5.62 7.31
CA SER A 285 27.76 5.36 6.22
C SER A 285 29.04 6.14 6.44
N GLU A 286 30.08 5.92 5.64
CA GLU A 286 31.30 6.72 5.70
C GLU A 286 31.04 8.22 5.46
N LYS A 287 29.96 8.55 4.75
CA LYS A 287 29.63 9.91 4.31
C LYS A 287 28.56 10.58 5.16
N GLU A 288 27.69 9.78 5.79
CA GLU A 288 26.47 10.32 6.40
C GLU A 288 26.03 9.48 7.60
N LYS A 289 25.48 10.19 8.58
CA LYS A 289 24.72 9.60 9.69
C LYS A 289 23.30 10.14 9.64
N THR A 290 22.30 9.25 9.64
CA THR A 290 20.89 9.62 9.79
C THR A 290 20.34 9.00 11.08
N ALA A 291 19.76 9.81 11.95
CA ALA A 291 19.11 9.38 13.19
C ALA A 291 17.59 9.49 13.06
N TYR A 292 16.87 8.54 13.66
CA TYR A 292 15.42 8.45 13.60
C TYR A 292 14.83 8.46 15.00
N ARG A 293 13.74 9.21 15.18
CA ARG A 293 13.00 9.28 16.45
C ARG A 293 11.54 8.91 16.21
N TYR A 294 11.00 8.11 17.10
CA TYR A 294 9.63 7.61 17.02
C TYR A 294 8.84 8.03 18.26
N ASP A 295 7.51 8.10 18.11
CA ASP A 295 6.62 8.15 19.26
C ASP A 295 6.48 6.76 19.92
N LEU A 296 5.71 6.67 21.01
CA LEU A 296 5.53 5.41 21.74
C LEU A 296 4.75 4.36 20.95
N GLN A 297 3.97 4.78 19.96
CA GLN A 297 3.17 3.92 19.09
C GLN A 297 3.96 3.41 17.88
N GLY A 298 5.09 4.05 17.57
CA GLY A 298 5.98 3.66 16.49
C GLY A 298 5.90 4.54 15.25
N ASN A 299 5.20 5.66 15.30
CA ASN A 299 5.20 6.62 14.22
C ASN A 299 6.53 7.39 14.19
N LEU A 300 7.12 7.56 13.01
CA LEU A 300 8.37 8.30 12.82
C LEU A 300 8.12 9.80 13.02
N LEU A 301 8.72 10.39 14.05
CA LEU A 301 8.59 11.81 14.34
C LEU A 301 9.67 12.66 13.69
N GLU A 302 10.89 12.15 13.59
CA GLU A 302 12.02 12.87 13.04
C GLU A 302 12.98 11.95 12.29
N ALA A 303 13.57 12.48 11.22
CA ALA A 303 14.71 11.90 10.53
C ALA A 303 15.79 13.01 10.39
N ALA A 304 16.87 12.92 11.17
CA ALA A 304 17.94 13.90 11.24
C ALA A 304 19.16 13.40 10.47
N GLY A 305 19.52 14.06 9.37
CA GLY A 305 20.68 13.77 8.54
C GLY A 305 21.58 14.97 8.37
N ALA A 306 22.55 14.86 7.47
CA ALA A 306 23.53 15.93 7.21
C ALA A 306 22.88 17.22 6.66
N GLU A 307 21.79 17.09 5.89
CA GLU A 307 21.08 18.23 5.29
C GLU A 307 20.08 18.91 6.26
N GLY A 308 19.90 18.35 7.46
CA GLY A 308 18.97 18.83 8.47
C GLY A 308 17.99 17.75 8.95
N THR A 309 16.88 18.21 9.54
CA THR A 309 15.88 17.32 10.15
C THR A 309 14.55 17.42 9.42
N ALA A 310 14.06 16.29 8.93
CA ALA A 310 12.66 16.15 8.54
C ALA A 310 11.81 15.86 9.79
N VAL A 311 10.65 16.50 9.91
CA VAL A 311 9.71 16.38 11.03
C VAL A 311 8.36 15.91 10.52
N PHE A 312 7.72 14.98 11.25
CA PHE A 312 6.44 14.37 10.89
C PHE A 312 5.44 14.48 12.03
N SER A 313 4.17 14.71 11.71
CA SER A 313 3.07 14.79 12.68
C SER A 313 1.98 13.80 12.33
N TYR A 314 1.30 13.29 13.34
CA TYR A 314 0.25 12.26 13.20
C TYR A 314 -0.98 12.62 14.00
N ASN A 315 -2.15 12.16 13.54
CA ASN A 315 -3.40 12.24 14.29
C ASN A 315 -3.61 10.97 15.15
N ALA A 316 -4.70 10.94 15.91
CA ALA A 316 -5.05 9.80 16.78
C ALA A 316 -5.39 8.50 16.02
N PHE A 317 -5.55 8.54 14.70
CA PHE A 317 -5.68 7.35 13.84
C PHE A 317 -4.33 6.91 13.23
N HIS A 318 -3.21 7.44 13.70
CA HIS A 318 -1.83 7.20 13.21
C HIS A 318 -1.64 7.59 11.74
N GLN A 319 -2.46 8.49 11.21
CA GLN A 319 -2.30 9.02 9.87
C GLN A 319 -1.36 10.23 9.93
N GLN A 320 -0.37 10.26 9.03
CA GLN A 320 0.59 11.36 8.92
C GLN A 320 -0.11 12.64 8.41
N THR A 321 -0.31 13.60 9.30
CA THR A 321 -1.04 14.83 9.00
C THR A 321 -0.17 15.93 8.42
N ALA A 322 1.12 15.96 8.78
CA ALA A 322 2.05 16.96 8.26
C ALA A 322 3.46 16.40 8.13
N MET A 323 4.22 17.02 7.24
CA MET A 323 5.65 16.76 7.03
C MET A 323 6.36 18.09 6.74
N THR A 324 7.46 18.35 7.43
CA THR A 324 8.37 19.47 7.13
C THR A 324 9.74 18.89 6.79
N MET A 325 10.23 19.20 5.61
CA MET A 325 11.54 18.75 5.13
C MET A 325 12.67 19.72 5.58
N PRO A 326 13.96 19.30 5.57
CA PRO A 326 15.08 20.15 5.94
C PRO A 326 15.20 21.45 5.15
N ASP A 327 14.78 21.46 3.88
CA ASP A 327 14.74 22.64 3.01
C ASP A 327 13.59 23.60 3.33
N GLY A 328 12.78 23.29 4.35
CA GLY A 328 11.62 24.08 4.78
C GLY A 328 10.33 23.77 4.01
N LYS A 329 10.35 22.86 3.04
CA LYS A 329 9.15 22.42 2.34
C LYS A 329 8.18 21.79 3.34
N HIS A 330 6.93 22.32 3.40
CA HIS A 330 5.88 21.86 4.29
C HIS A 330 4.71 21.29 3.49
N LEU A 331 4.26 20.11 3.90
CA LEU A 331 3.15 19.38 3.29
C LEU A 331 2.15 18.98 4.38
N GLU A 332 0.87 19.28 4.18
CA GLU A 332 -0.23 18.75 5.01
C GLU A 332 -1.00 17.68 4.26
N ASN A 333 -1.43 16.63 4.95
CA ASN A 333 -2.23 15.55 4.40
C ASN A 333 -3.64 15.57 5.01
N ARG A 334 -4.64 15.30 4.17
CA ARG A 334 -6.04 15.14 4.56
C ARG A 334 -6.52 13.75 4.19
N TYR A 335 -7.22 13.12 5.12
CA TYR A 335 -7.70 11.75 4.97
C TYR A 335 -9.22 11.73 4.92
N ASP A 336 -9.73 10.85 4.09
CA ASP A 336 -11.17 10.60 3.99
C ASP A 336 -11.64 9.53 5.01
N ALA A 337 -12.91 9.20 4.93
CA ALA A 337 -13.51 8.20 5.80
C ALA A 337 -13.13 6.75 5.45
N GLU A 338 -12.49 6.51 4.30
CA GLU A 338 -11.93 5.22 3.90
C GLU A 338 -10.47 5.04 4.38
N TYR A 339 -9.94 5.96 5.22
CA TYR A 339 -8.55 6.04 5.68
C TYR A 339 -7.53 6.34 4.56
N LEU A 340 -7.99 6.76 3.39
CA LEU A 340 -7.12 7.10 2.27
C LEU A 340 -6.72 8.57 2.32
N ARG A 341 -5.51 8.88 1.89
CA ARG A 341 -5.04 10.27 1.75
C ARG A 341 -5.73 10.92 0.56
N ALA A 342 -6.86 11.55 0.80
CA ALA A 342 -7.71 12.16 -0.23
C ALA A 342 -7.32 13.59 -0.59
N GLY A 343 -6.37 14.20 0.10
CA GLY A 343 -5.84 15.52 -0.25
C GLY A 343 -4.49 15.82 0.34
N THR A 344 -3.77 16.71 -0.31
CA THR A 344 -2.53 17.32 0.19
C THR A 344 -2.60 18.83 0.03
N VAL A 345 -1.94 19.56 0.92
CA VAL A 345 -1.74 21.01 0.82
C VAL A 345 -0.25 21.27 0.83
N GLU A 346 0.26 21.89 -0.23
CA GLU A 346 1.64 22.27 -0.37
C GLU A 346 1.70 23.74 -0.81
N ASN A 347 2.34 24.61 -0.03
CA ASN A 347 2.44 26.05 -0.30
C ASN A 347 1.08 26.71 -0.60
N GLY A 348 0.01 26.28 0.12
CA GLY A 348 -1.35 26.77 -0.08
C GLY A 348 -2.09 26.15 -1.29
N THR A 349 -1.41 25.36 -2.11
CA THR A 349 -2.04 24.62 -3.22
C THR A 349 -2.63 23.33 -2.71
N VAL A 350 -3.92 23.10 -2.97
CA VAL A 350 -4.64 21.88 -2.60
C VAL A 350 -4.69 20.93 -3.78
N THR A 351 -4.15 19.73 -3.61
CA THR A 351 -4.33 18.61 -4.55
C THR A 351 -5.28 17.60 -3.91
N THR A 352 -6.28 17.13 -4.65
CA THR A 352 -7.23 16.11 -4.18
C THR A 352 -7.08 14.82 -4.97
N PHE A 353 -7.31 13.69 -4.32
CA PHE A 353 -7.20 12.35 -4.89
C PHE A 353 -8.54 11.62 -4.79
N SER A 354 -8.88 10.87 -5.82
CA SER A 354 -10.06 10.02 -5.87
C SER A 354 -9.66 8.56 -5.95
N TYR A 355 -10.33 7.69 -5.18
CA TYR A 355 -10.01 6.27 -5.12
C TYR A 355 -11.24 5.41 -5.37
N HIS A 356 -11.01 4.23 -5.93
CA HIS A 356 -11.95 3.14 -6.01
C HIS A 356 -11.26 1.84 -5.57
N ASN A 357 -11.82 1.15 -4.57
CA ASN A 357 -11.25 -0.05 -3.96
C ASN A 357 -9.77 0.12 -3.53
N GLY A 358 -9.39 1.31 -3.07
CA GLY A 358 -8.01 1.63 -2.68
C GLY A 358 -7.08 2.03 -3.82
N GLU A 359 -7.51 1.86 -5.07
CA GLU A 359 -6.74 2.25 -6.26
C GLU A 359 -6.99 3.71 -6.61
N LEU A 360 -5.91 4.46 -6.92
CA LEU A 360 -5.99 5.86 -7.34
C LEU A 360 -6.59 5.97 -8.74
N LEU A 361 -7.67 6.75 -8.86
CA LEU A 361 -8.33 7.03 -10.15
C LEU A 361 -7.89 8.38 -10.74
N ALA A 362 -7.71 9.41 -9.88
CA ALA A 362 -7.36 10.78 -10.29
C ALA A 362 -6.73 11.57 -9.12
#